data_b113be15606d4065f32e1b8ee9ea4a65
#
_entry.id   b113be15606d4065f32e1b8ee9ea4a65
#
_cell.length_a   1.000
_cell.length_b   1.000
_cell.length_c   1.000
_cell.angle_alpha   90.00
_cell.angle_beta   90.00
_cell.angle_gamma   90.00
#
_symmetry.space_group_name_H-M   'P 1'
#
loop_
_entity.id
_entity.type
_entity.pdbx_description
1 polymer ?
#
loop_
_entity_poly.entity_id
_entity_poly.type
_entity_poly.pdbx_seq_one_letter_code
_entity_poly.pdbx_strand_id
1 'polypeptide(L)'
;MKSRERVLRALNFEEADKVPVDFGATIVTCLDLNAHKKLKKYLNINDDYDPIIDYTMGTVEPCEELIRRFGSDVRRVGLNVIPPQIIDNIYEGGFGIKYKKAVPHEYFDVWYSPLAAVEDLDKLKMPDPDMPELYYGVKDRAQDLYENSEYALFADFGVPGFYETSQKIRGYENLSCDLLLNREFLFDLYDRLLELQKRFFNNYLNEVGKYTVAIGYADDLGMQDRPQMSPETYRAVIKPYHKKIFSFIHEKSDVKIMLHSCGAIEPLMEDLIDAGGDIFNPLQTRAAGMSPEALMQKYRGRAAFWGGFDEQHVLPYGTKEEIEVETKRMMNVMGRTGYVFGPGHNIQEDTSPENIIAMYEAAKVYR
;
A
#
# COMPACT_ATOMS: atom_id res chain seq x y z
N MET A 1 15.15 -8.81 20.74
CA MET A 1 15.35 -8.76 19.27
C MET A 1 15.19 -7.32 18.81
N LYS A 2 16.02 -6.86 17.86
CA LYS A 2 15.90 -5.53 17.23
C LYS A 2 14.71 -5.50 16.29
N SER A 3 14.13 -4.33 16.06
CA SER A 3 12.95 -4.17 15.20
C SER A 3 13.17 -4.71 13.78
N ARG A 4 14.31 -4.36 13.14
CA ARG A 4 14.67 -4.86 11.82
C ARG A 4 14.77 -6.39 11.76
N GLU A 5 15.44 -6.99 12.73
CA GLU A 5 15.55 -8.46 12.84
C GLU A 5 14.19 -9.11 13.01
N ARG A 6 13.33 -8.53 13.86
CA ARG A 6 11.96 -9.02 14.10
C ARG A 6 11.13 -9.05 12.82
N VAL A 7 11.13 -7.95 12.05
CA VAL A 7 10.39 -7.86 10.81
C VAL A 7 10.94 -8.84 9.77
N LEU A 8 12.27 -8.91 9.60
CA LEU A 8 12.90 -9.85 8.67
C LEU A 8 12.56 -11.31 8.99
N ARG A 9 12.64 -11.70 10.28
CA ARG A 9 12.28 -13.07 10.68
C ARG A 9 10.82 -13.36 10.38
N ALA A 10 9.92 -12.46 10.77
CA ALA A 10 8.50 -12.63 10.49
C ALA A 10 8.24 -12.80 8.98
N LEU A 11 8.81 -11.94 8.15
CA LEU A 11 8.63 -12.00 6.68
C LEU A 11 9.30 -13.22 6.03
N ASN A 12 10.30 -13.81 6.67
CA ASN A 12 10.94 -15.07 6.23
C ASN A 12 10.32 -16.33 6.85
N PHE A 13 9.14 -16.20 7.48
CA PHE A 13 8.42 -17.29 8.16
C PHE A 13 9.21 -17.93 9.31
N GLU A 14 10.15 -17.19 9.88
CA GLU A 14 10.85 -17.55 11.11
C GLU A 14 10.13 -16.95 12.32
N GLU A 15 10.20 -17.64 13.46
CA GLU A 15 9.55 -17.14 14.68
C GLU A 15 10.26 -15.89 15.22
N ALA A 16 9.53 -14.77 15.32
CA ALA A 16 9.98 -13.56 15.98
C ALA A 16 9.70 -13.63 17.50
N ASP A 17 10.38 -12.75 18.30
CA ASP A 17 10.13 -12.65 19.74
C ASP A 17 8.71 -12.17 20.06
N LYS A 18 8.14 -11.36 19.19
CA LYS A 18 6.77 -10.84 19.24
C LYS A 18 6.30 -10.44 17.84
N VAL A 19 4.99 -10.22 17.63
CA VAL A 19 4.45 -9.75 16.37
C VAL A 19 5.04 -8.37 16.06
N PRO A 20 5.64 -8.13 14.87
CA PRO A 20 6.02 -6.79 14.43
C PRO A 20 4.79 -5.88 14.29
N VAL A 21 4.98 -4.60 14.60
CA VAL A 21 3.93 -3.59 14.50
C VAL A 21 4.34 -2.51 13.51
N ASP A 22 3.40 -2.08 12.67
CA ASP A 22 3.51 -0.95 11.78
C ASP A 22 2.55 0.17 12.19
N PHE A 23 3.05 1.40 12.19
CA PHE A 23 2.30 2.64 12.22
C PHE A 23 2.99 3.63 11.30
N GLY A 24 2.38 3.89 10.15
CA GLY A 24 2.84 4.93 9.24
C GLY A 24 4.06 4.58 8.39
N ALA A 25 4.35 3.30 8.16
CA ALA A 25 5.47 2.90 7.30
C ALA A 25 5.16 2.93 5.80
N THR A 26 3.90 3.09 5.43
CA THR A 26 3.46 3.14 4.03
C THR A 26 2.32 4.11 3.84
N ILE A 27 2.08 4.59 2.62
CA ILE A 27 0.92 5.44 2.31
C ILE A 27 -0.42 4.79 2.71
N VAL A 28 -0.48 3.46 2.71
CA VAL A 28 -1.69 2.70 3.06
C VAL A 28 -1.75 2.27 4.53
N THR A 29 -0.77 2.64 5.37
CA THR A 29 -0.79 2.44 6.83
C THR A 29 -0.57 3.72 7.62
N CYS A 30 -0.48 4.85 6.92
CA CYS A 30 -0.45 6.21 7.48
C CYS A 30 -1.86 6.70 7.86
N LEU A 31 -1.99 7.99 8.05
CA LEU A 31 -3.24 8.66 8.42
C LEU A 31 -3.66 9.68 7.35
N ASP A 32 -4.95 9.88 7.22
CA ASP A 32 -5.51 11.09 6.61
C ASP A 32 -5.04 12.34 7.37
N LEU A 33 -4.90 13.47 6.68
CA LEU A 33 -4.44 14.74 7.25
C LEU A 33 -5.27 15.19 8.45
N ASN A 34 -6.60 15.03 8.38
CA ASN A 34 -7.48 15.43 9.46
C ASN A 34 -7.41 14.48 10.66
N ALA A 35 -7.29 13.16 10.42
CA ALA A 35 -7.03 12.16 11.45
C ALA A 35 -5.71 12.45 12.19
N HIS A 36 -4.63 12.75 11.44
CA HIS A 36 -3.33 13.09 12.01
C HIS A 36 -3.39 14.34 12.90
N LYS A 37 -3.99 15.42 12.41
CA LYS A 37 -4.18 16.65 13.19
C LYS A 37 -5.02 16.44 14.45
N LYS A 38 -6.12 15.66 14.37
CA LYS A 38 -6.94 15.30 15.52
C LYS A 38 -6.14 14.51 16.55
N LEU A 39 -5.33 13.52 16.10
CA LEU A 39 -4.50 12.69 16.97
C LEU A 39 -3.40 13.51 17.67
N LYS A 40 -2.66 14.37 16.93
CA LYS A 40 -1.67 15.27 17.52
C LYS A 40 -2.29 16.18 18.59
N LYS A 41 -3.42 16.83 18.27
CA LYS A 41 -4.16 17.68 19.19
C LYS A 41 -4.56 16.95 20.47
N TYR A 42 -5.11 15.74 20.33
CA TYR A 42 -5.52 14.90 21.46
C TYR A 42 -4.35 14.54 22.38
N LEU A 43 -3.18 14.27 21.81
CA LEU A 43 -1.96 13.90 22.52
C LEU A 43 -1.13 15.11 22.97
N ASN A 44 -1.59 16.34 22.73
CA ASN A 44 -0.86 17.59 23.02
C ASN A 44 0.51 17.67 22.33
N ILE A 45 0.64 17.11 21.13
CA ILE A 45 1.83 17.24 20.30
C ILE A 45 1.72 18.53 19.50
N ASN A 46 2.59 19.48 19.82
CA ASN A 46 2.59 20.82 19.23
C ASN A 46 3.74 20.95 18.22
N ASP A 47 3.53 20.42 17.02
CA ASP A 47 4.38 20.65 15.87
C ASP A 47 3.54 20.97 14.63
N ASP A 48 4.17 21.57 13.62
CA ASP A 48 3.54 21.88 12.32
C ASP A 48 3.95 20.84 11.25
N TYR A 49 4.37 19.63 11.65
CA TYR A 49 4.81 18.57 10.76
C TYR A 49 3.60 17.76 10.25
N ASP A 50 3.11 18.11 9.07
CA ASP A 50 2.01 17.41 8.38
C ASP A 50 2.36 17.22 6.88
N PRO A 51 3.46 16.55 6.52
CA PRO A 51 3.87 16.39 5.13
C PRO A 51 2.92 15.45 4.39
N ILE A 52 2.24 15.96 3.36
CA ILE A 52 1.42 15.13 2.48
C ILE A 52 2.33 14.23 1.65
N ILE A 53 2.10 12.93 1.72
CA ILE A 53 2.84 11.90 0.99
C ILE A 53 2.03 11.29 -0.16
N ASP A 54 0.73 11.44 -0.15
CA ASP A 54 -0.15 11.12 -1.28
C ASP A 54 -1.30 12.13 -1.34
N TYR A 55 -1.36 12.88 -2.44
CA TYR A 55 -2.41 13.89 -2.65
C TYR A 55 -3.75 13.26 -3.05
N THR A 56 -3.74 12.07 -3.67
CA THR A 56 -4.97 11.40 -4.07
C THR A 56 -5.77 10.95 -2.85
N MET A 57 -5.09 10.40 -1.86
CA MET A 57 -5.72 9.92 -0.63
C MET A 57 -5.71 10.95 0.52
N GLY A 58 -5.03 12.10 0.36
CA GLY A 58 -4.85 13.08 1.44
C GLY A 58 -4.00 12.55 2.61
N THR A 59 -3.10 11.60 2.34
CA THR A 59 -2.35 10.90 3.38
C THR A 59 -1.09 11.66 3.76
N VAL A 60 -0.78 11.68 5.06
CA VAL A 60 0.41 12.34 5.63
C VAL A 60 1.36 11.35 6.30
N GLU A 61 2.64 11.65 6.28
CA GLU A 61 3.64 10.92 7.08
C GLU A 61 3.53 11.35 8.54
N PRO A 62 3.33 10.41 9.49
CA PRO A 62 3.25 10.75 10.90
C PRO A 62 4.59 11.26 11.43
N CYS A 63 4.54 12.18 12.42
CA CYS A 63 5.75 12.62 13.08
C CYS A 63 6.41 11.47 13.89
N GLU A 64 7.73 11.52 14.04
CA GLU A 64 8.52 10.47 14.70
C GLU A 64 8.07 10.22 16.15
N GLU A 65 7.54 11.24 16.85
CA GLU A 65 7.00 11.09 18.21
C GLU A 65 5.81 10.12 18.23
N LEU A 66 4.88 10.23 17.27
CA LEU A 66 3.74 9.30 17.13
C LEU A 66 4.22 7.90 16.78
N ILE A 67 5.14 7.77 15.82
CA ILE A 67 5.64 6.48 15.38
C ILE A 67 6.31 5.73 16.53
N ARG A 68 7.12 6.42 17.35
CA ARG A 68 7.73 5.86 18.57
C ARG A 68 6.70 5.54 19.64
N ARG A 69 5.75 6.44 19.86
CA ARG A 69 4.69 6.24 20.85
C ARG A 69 3.92 4.95 20.61
N PHE A 70 3.57 4.67 19.37
CA PHE A 70 2.83 3.46 19.00
C PHE A 70 3.72 2.22 18.83
N GLY A 71 5.04 2.38 18.92
CA GLY A 71 5.99 1.27 18.94
C GLY A 71 6.14 0.58 17.59
N SER A 72 6.06 1.34 16.50
CA SER A 72 6.29 0.82 15.16
C SER A 72 7.71 0.27 15.02
N ASP A 73 7.80 -0.93 14.45
CA ASP A 73 9.06 -1.62 14.15
C ASP A 73 9.62 -1.21 12.78
N VAL A 74 8.85 -0.41 12.02
CA VAL A 74 9.15 -0.05 10.62
C VAL A 74 9.26 1.46 10.46
N ARG A 75 10.05 1.91 9.49
CA ARG A 75 10.09 3.31 9.03
C ARG A 75 9.94 3.36 7.52
N ARG A 76 9.25 4.39 7.08
CA ARG A 76 9.04 4.68 5.66
C ARG A 76 10.31 5.24 5.02
N VAL A 77 10.63 4.75 3.84
CA VAL A 77 11.54 5.41 2.90
C VAL A 77 10.77 5.60 1.60
N GLY A 78 10.17 6.78 1.44
CA GLY A 78 9.40 7.12 0.24
C GLY A 78 10.19 8.00 -0.72
N LEU A 79 9.74 8.05 -1.96
CA LEU A 79 10.16 9.06 -2.91
C LEU A 79 9.71 10.45 -2.46
N ASN A 80 10.34 11.47 -3.00
CA ASN A 80 9.87 12.83 -2.77
C ASN A 80 8.55 13.05 -3.49
N VAL A 81 7.64 13.70 -2.81
CA VAL A 81 6.35 14.08 -3.40
C VAL A 81 6.49 15.44 -4.05
N ILE A 82 6.11 15.53 -5.32
CA ILE A 82 6.05 16.80 -6.05
C ILE A 82 4.63 17.32 -5.90
N PRO A 83 4.42 18.44 -5.17
CA PRO A 83 3.08 18.98 -4.97
C PRO A 83 2.42 19.32 -6.31
N PRO A 84 1.20 18.85 -6.58
CA PRO A 84 0.50 19.20 -7.81
C PRO A 84 0.02 20.65 -7.76
N GLN A 85 -0.09 21.27 -8.93
CA GLN A 85 -0.79 22.55 -9.04
C GLN A 85 -2.30 22.33 -9.00
N ILE A 86 -2.95 22.73 -7.91
CA ILE A 86 -4.40 22.59 -7.73
C ILE A 86 -5.08 23.90 -8.14
N ILE A 87 -6.02 23.83 -9.10
CA ILE A 87 -6.83 24.94 -9.57
C ILE A 87 -8.30 24.49 -9.53
N ASP A 88 -9.17 25.26 -8.87
CA ASP A 88 -10.60 24.95 -8.72
C ASP A 88 -10.88 23.53 -8.17
N ASN A 89 -10.08 23.12 -7.17
CA ASN A 89 -10.10 21.76 -6.60
C ASN A 89 -9.77 20.64 -7.60
N ILE A 90 -9.08 20.94 -8.69
CA ILE A 90 -8.65 19.97 -9.68
C ILE A 90 -7.14 20.04 -9.86
N TYR A 91 -6.50 18.88 -10.05
CA TYR A 91 -5.12 18.81 -10.51
C TYR A 91 -4.98 17.76 -11.62
N GLU A 92 -3.96 17.92 -12.48
CA GLU A 92 -3.55 16.91 -13.45
C GLU A 92 -2.39 16.10 -12.87
N GLY A 93 -2.59 14.78 -12.77
CA GLY A 93 -1.57 13.84 -12.33
C GLY A 93 -0.88 13.15 -13.51
N GLY A 94 -0.17 12.07 -13.22
CA GLY A 94 0.46 11.24 -14.23
C GLY A 94 -0.53 10.74 -15.30
N PHE A 95 -0.02 10.42 -16.47
CA PHE A 95 -0.79 9.97 -17.64
C PHE A 95 -1.80 10.99 -18.19
N GLY A 96 -1.87 12.22 -17.67
CA GLY A 96 -2.89 13.20 -18.02
C GLY A 96 -4.25 12.96 -17.36
N ILE A 97 -4.29 12.13 -16.33
CA ILE A 97 -5.49 11.93 -15.51
C ILE A 97 -5.76 13.19 -14.71
N LYS A 98 -7.02 13.64 -14.66
CA LYS A 98 -7.39 14.76 -13.79
C LYS A 98 -8.17 14.26 -12.59
N TYR A 99 -7.80 14.77 -11.44
CA TYR A 99 -8.38 14.45 -10.14
C TYR A 99 -9.10 15.67 -9.59
N LYS A 100 -10.26 15.45 -8.98
CA LYS A 100 -11.07 16.49 -8.35
C LYS A 100 -11.28 16.19 -6.87
N LYS A 101 -11.06 17.19 -6.02
CA LYS A 101 -11.24 17.07 -4.57
C LYS A 101 -12.68 16.72 -4.22
N ALA A 102 -12.86 15.70 -3.41
CA ALA A 102 -14.15 15.25 -2.88
C ALA A 102 -14.52 16.07 -1.63
N VAL A 103 -14.91 17.32 -1.81
CA VAL A 103 -15.25 18.25 -0.72
C VAL A 103 -16.39 17.71 0.13
N PRO A 104 -16.30 17.70 1.50
CA PRO A 104 -15.31 18.41 2.34
C PRO A 104 -14.03 17.62 2.68
N HIS A 105 -13.85 16.43 2.15
CA HIS A 105 -12.74 15.54 2.46
C HIS A 105 -11.40 16.00 1.85
N GLU A 106 -10.29 15.42 2.30
CA GLU A 106 -8.95 15.74 1.80
C GLU A 106 -8.50 14.88 0.61
N TYR A 107 -9.25 13.84 0.22
CA TYR A 107 -8.93 12.99 -0.91
C TYR A 107 -9.48 13.51 -2.25
N PHE A 108 -8.96 12.97 -3.37
CA PHE A 108 -9.33 13.35 -4.72
C PHE A 108 -9.77 12.12 -5.52
N ASP A 109 -10.90 12.24 -6.21
CA ASP A 109 -11.42 11.23 -7.12
C ASP A 109 -10.99 11.48 -8.56
N VAL A 110 -10.91 10.41 -9.37
CA VAL A 110 -10.70 10.52 -10.81
C VAL A 110 -11.89 11.24 -11.43
N TRP A 111 -11.63 12.41 -12.00
CA TRP A 111 -12.64 13.24 -12.67
C TRP A 111 -12.56 13.15 -14.21
N TYR A 112 -11.36 12.88 -14.75
CA TYR A 112 -11.14 12.76 -16.19
C TYR A 112 -10.14 11.65 -16.50
N SER A 113 -10.55 10.73 -17.37
CA SER A 113 -9.76 9.62 -17.89
C SER A 113 -9.34 9.93 -19.33
N PRO A 114 -8.06 10.05 -19.64
CA PRO A 114 -7.59 10.57 -20.93
C PRO A 114 -7.96 9.71 -22.14
N LEU A 115 -8.15 8.42 -21.96
CA LEU A 115 -8.52 7.48 -23.02
C LEU A 115 -9.97 6.97 -22.90
N ALA A 116 -10.84 7.63 -22.12
CA ALA A 116 -12.23 7.20 -22.00
C ALA A 116 -13.00 7.20 -23.33
N ALA A 117 -12.70 8.15 -24.23
CA ALA A 117 -13.35 8.30 -25.54
C ALA A 117 -12.43 8.02 -26.74
N VAL A 118 -11.15 7.65 -26.50
CA VAL A 118 -10.13 7.54 -27.55
C VAL A 118 -9.24 6.33 -27.25
N GLU A 119 -8.96 5.51 -28.27
CA GLU A 119 -8.07 4.33 -28.18
C GLU A 119 -6.67 4.61 -28.75
N ASP A 120 -6.26 5.86 -28.81
CA ASP A 120 -4.96 6.28 -29.34
C ASP A 120 -3.94 6.43 -28.20
N LEU A 121 -3.12 5.41 -27.99
CA LEU A 121 -2.09 5.38 -26.96
C LEU A 121 -1.00 6.44 -27.14
N ASP A 122 -0.83 7.00 -28.34
CA ASP A 122 0.16 8.05 -28.59
C ASP A 122 -0.26 9.41 -28.01
N LYS A 123 -1.54 9.55 -27.63
CA LYS A 123 -2.04 10.70 -26.88
C LYS A 123 -1.83 10.62 -25.37
N LEU A 124 -1.39 9.47 -24.87
CA LEU A 124 -1.17 9.28 -23.44
C LEU A 124 0.10 10.00 -23.00
N LYS A 125 -0.03 10.89 -22.02
CA LYS A 125 1.09 11.58 -21.39
C LYS A 125 1.80 10.67 -20.41
N MET A 126 2.75 9.89 -20.87
CA MET A 126 3.54 9.02 -19.98
C MET A 126 4.32 9.87 -18.97
N PRO A 127 4.24 9.56 -17.66
CA PRO A 127 5.08 10.22 -16.66
C PRO A 127 6.55 9.88 -16.89
N ASP A 128 7.44 10.79 -16.49
CA ASP A 128 8.89 10.57 -16.58
C ASP A 128 9.38 9.88 -15.29
N PRO A 129 9.81 8.61 -15.36
CA PRO A 129 10.34 7.90 -14.19
C PRO A 129 11.77 8.31 -13.81
N ASP A 130 12.43 9.13 -14.62
CA ASP A 130 13.83 9.55 -14.41
C ASP A 130 13.96 10.96 -13.83
N MET A 131 12.84 11.58 -13.41
CA MET A 131 12.86 12.91 -12.77
C MET A 131 13.75 12.92 -11.52
N PRO A 132 14.87 13.68 -11.50
CA PRO A 132 15.80 13.67 -10.37
C PRO A 132 15.18 14.11 -9.05
N GLU A 133 14.16 14.97 -9.12
CA GLU A 133 13.43 15.49 -7.95
C GLU A 133 12.77 14.39 -7.13
N LEU A 134 12.34 13.30 -7.78
CA LEU A 134 11.74 12.14 -7.10
C LEU A 134 12.73 11.45 -6.16
N TYR A 135 14.01 11.41 -6.56
CA TYR A 135 15.05 10.61 -5.90
C TYR A 135 16.01 11.43 -5.05
N TYR A 136 15.97 12.77 -5.14
CA TYR A 136 16.92 13.64 -4.45
C TYR A 136 16.96 13.40 -2.94
N GLY A 137 18.12 12.99 -2.40
CA GLY A 137 18.33 12.72 -0.98
C GLY A 137 17.65 11.45 -0.45
N VAL A 138 16.98 10.66 -1.28
CA VAL A 138 16.29 9.41 -0.85
C VAL A 138 17.31 8.40 -0.33
N LYS A 139 18.42 8.21 -1.05
CA LYS A 139 19.50 7.31 -0.64
C LYS A 139 20.11 7.71 0.68
N ASP A 140 20.41 8.99 0.86
CA ASP A 140 21.04 9.49 2.09
C ASP A 140 20.11 9.27 3.29
N ARG A 141 18.81 9.52 3.14
CA ARG A 141 17.81 9.22 4.19
C ARG A 141 17.72 7.71 4.48
N ALA A 142 17.69 6.87 3.46
CA ALA A 142 17.64 5.42 3.63
C ALA A 142 18.89 4.92 4.35
N GLN A 143 20.06 5.38 3.94
CA GLN A 143 21.34 5.02 4.55
C GLN A 143 21.43 5.49 6.00
N ASP A 144 21.09 6.74 6.28
CA ASP A 144 21.12 7.30 7.64
C ASP A 144 20.18 6.50 8.59
N LEU A 145 18.95 6.26 8.17
CA LEU A 145 18.01 5.43 8.96
C LEU A 145 18.53 3.99 9.15
N TYR A 146 19.14 3.40 8.13
CA TYR A 146 19.66 2.05 8.21
C TYR A 146 20.85 1.94 9.18
N GLU A 147 21.78 2.88 9.13
CA GLU A 147 23.01 2.88 9.93
C GLU A 147 22.77 3.35 11.37
N ASN A 148 21.90 4.34 11.57
CA ASN A 148 21.68 5.01 12.86
C ASN A 148 20.39 4.58 13.59
N SER A 149 19.68 3.55 13.09
CA SER A 149 18.53 2.99 13.79
C SER A 149 18.46 1.46 13.70
N GLU A 150 17.59 0.87 14.51
CA GLU A 150 17.33 -0.57 14.54
C GLU A 150 16.02 -0.95 13.83
N TYR A 151 15.34 0.01 13.23
CA TYR A 151 14.06 -0.19 12.52
C TYR A 151 14.24 -0.92 11.19
N ALA A 152 13.24 -1.71 10.79
CA ALA A 152 13.10 -2.15 9.42
C ALA A 152 12.73 -0.95 8.54
N LEU A 153 13.23 -0.91 7.31
CA LEU A 153 12.88 0.13 6.36
C LEU A 153 12.01 -0.43 5.25
N PHE A 154 10.93 0.28 4.94
CA PHE A 154 10.00 -0.06 3.88
C PHE A 154 10.13 0.95 2.73
N ALA A 155 10.42 0.48 1.51
CA ALA A 155 10.36 1.31 0.30
C ALA A 155 8.89 1.49 -0.10
N ASP A 156 8.38 2.71 0.06
CA ASP A 156 6.96 2.98 -0.13
C ASP A 156 6.53 2.87 -1.60
N PHE A 157 5.23 2.88 -1.83
CA PHE A 157 4.63 2.77 -3.16
C PHE A 157 5.06 3.94 -4.05
N GLY A 158 5.19 3.68 -5.34
CA GLY A 158 5.64 4.70 -6.28
C GLY A 158 4.82 4.80 -7.55
N VAL A 159 4.48 3.67 -8.15
CA VAL A 159 3.62 3.62 -9.34
C VAL A 159 2.52 2.58 -9.13
N PRO A 160 1.27 2.87 -9.53
CA PRO A 160 0.19 1.88 -9.46
C PRO A 160 0.39 0.77 -10.50
N GLY A 161 -0.25 -0.37 -10.26
CA GLY A 161 -0.20 -1.55 -11.10
C GLY A 161 -0.89 -1.38 -12.46
N PHE A 162 -0.95 -2.47 -13.19
CA PHE A 162 -1.47 -2.46 -14.57
C PHE A 162 -2.98 -2.23 -14.61
N TYR A 163 -3.72 -2.94 -13.77
CA TYR A 163 -5.18 -2.84 -13.76
C TYR A 163 -5.65 -1.48 -13.24
N GLU A 164 -5.14 -1.07 -12.09
CA GLU A 164 -5.53 0.21 -11.47
C GLU A 164 -5.15 1.42 -12.34
N THR A 165 -3.96 1.40 -12.96
CA THR A 165 -3.55 2.44 -13.92
C THR A 165 -4.48 2.47 -15.11
N SER A 166 -4.80 1.30 -15.68
CA SER A 166 -5.71 1.21 -16.83
C SER A 166 -7.11 1.69 -16.49
N GLN A 167 -7.61 1.39 -15.30
CA GLN A 167 -8.90 1.86 -14.82
C GLN A 167 -8.95 3.39 -14.77
N LYS A 168 -7.88 4.02 -14.26
CA LYS A 168 -7.79 5.49 -14.19
C LYS A 168 -7.62 6.14 -15.58
N ILE A 169 -6.91 5.49 -16.49
CA ILE A 169 -6.67 5.98 -17.86
C ILE A 169 -7.88 5.79 -18.76
N ARG A 170 -8.49 4.60 -18.73
CA ARG A 170 -9.54 4.15 -19.66
C ARG A 170 -10.95 4.39 -19.14
N GLY A 171 -11.10 4.52 -17.81
CA GLY A 171 -12.39 4.46 -17.13
C GLY A 171 -12.87 3.02 -16.91
N TYR A 172 -13.65 2.82 -15.84
CA TYR A 172 -14.05 1.50 -15.37
C TYR A 172 -14.85 0.68 -16.42
N GLU A 173 -15.82 1.30 -17.07
CA GLU A 173 -16.69 0.62 -18.05
C GLU A 173 -15.90 0.14 -19.26
N ASN A 174 -15.09 1.04 -19.86
CA ASN A 174 -14.31 0.70 -21.03
C ASN A 174 -13.27 -0.37 -20.73
N LEU A 175 -12.55 -0.27 -19.59
CA LEU A 175 -11.61 -1.30 -19.17
C LEU A 175 -12.29 -2.66 -19.00
N SER A 176 -13.48 -2.68 -18.40
CA SER A 176 -14.25 -3.93 -18.24
C SER A 176 -14.61 -4.56 -19.60
N CYS A 177 -14.94 -3.76 -20.59
CA CYS A 177 -15.17 -4.22 -21.96
C CYS A 177 -13.85 -4.70 -22.61
N ASP A 178 -12.78 -3.92 -22.50
CA ASP A 178 -11.48 -4.22 -23.11
C ASP A 178 -10.88 -5.54 -22.61
N LEU A 179 -11.04 -5.86 -21.33
CA LEU A 179 -10.61 -7.14 -20.77
C LEU A 179 -11.20 -8.37 -21.46
N LEU A 180 -12.37 -8.21 -22.06
CA LEU A 180 -13.08 -9.29 -22.76
C LEU A 180 -12.97 -9.19 -24.29
N LEU A 181 -13.06 -7.97 -24.83
CA LEU A 181 -13.31 -7.73 -26.26
C LEU A 181 -12.14 -7.06 -26.98
N ASN A 182 -11.21 -6.38 -26.27
CA ASN A 182 -10.16 -5.57 -26.87
C ASN A 182 -8.80 -5.78 -26.18
N ARG A 183 -8.39 -7.03 -26.03
CA ARG A 183 -7.16 -7.40 -25.30
C ARG A 183 -5.90 -6.91 -25.99
N GLU A 184 -5.88 -6.78 -27.31
CA GLU A 184 -4.72 -6.26 -28.05
C GLU A 184 -4.38 -4.83 -27.60
N PHE A 185 -5.38 -3.97 -27.48
CA PHE A 185 -5.22 -2.62 -26.93
C PHE A 185 -4.62 -2.64 -25.51
N LEU A 186 -5.10 -3.54 -24.65
CA LEU A 186 -4.57 -3.68 -23.29
C LEU A 186 -3.13 -4.18 -23.30
N PHE A 187 -2.76 -5.10 -24.17
CA PHE A 187 -1.38 -5.58 -24.25
C PHE A 187 -0.43 -4.48 -24.71
N ASP A 188 -0.81 -3.67 -25.69
CA ASP A 188 -0.04 -2.49 -26.13
C ASP A 188 0.12 -1.47 -24.98
N LEU A 189 -0.97 -1.20 -24.23
CA LEU A 189 -0.92 -0.33 -23.05
C LEU A 189 0.01 -0.93 -21.96
N TYR A 190 -0.14 -2.22 -21.67
CA TYR A 190 0.63 -2.88 -20.62
C TYR A 190 2.11 -3.02 -20.97
N ASP A 191 2.48 -3.19 -22.23
CA ASP A 191 3.88 -3.16 -22.64
C ASP A 191 4.50 -1.78 -22.41
N ARG A 192 3.78 -0.68 -22.67
CA ARG A 192 4.25 0.69 -22.35
C ARG A 192 4.36 0.90 -20.84
N LEU A 193 3.38 0.44 -20.06
CA LEU A 193 3.41 0.53 -18.60
C LEU A 193 4.53 -0.34 -17.99
N LEU A 194 4.81 -1.52 -18.53
CA LEU A 194 5.89 -2.38 -18.08
C LEU A 194 7.26 -1.72 -18.22
N GLU A 195 7.53 -1.09 -19.36
CA GLU A 195 8.79 -0.37 -19.59
C GLU A 195 8.92 0.84 -18.65
N LEU A 196 7.82 1.58 -18.43
CA LEU A 196 7.78 2.66 -17.43
C LEU A 196 8.09 2.14 -16.03
N GLN A 197 7.41 1.08 -15.59
CA GLN A 197 7.58 0.50 -14.26
C GLN A 197 8.99 -0.06 -14.06
N LYS A 198 9.57 -0.74 -15.05
CA LYS A 198 10.96 -1.23 -14.97
C LYS A 198 11.97 -0.09 -14.78
N ARG A 199 11.84 1.00 -15.51
CA ARG A 199 12.69 2.18 -15.34
C ARG A 199 12.53 2.77 -13.94
N PHE A 200 11.29 2.94 -13.50
CA PHE A 200 10.95 3.44 -12.17
C PHE A 200 11.56 2.57 -11.06
N PHE A 201 11.29 1.26 -11.07
CA PHE A 201 11.80 0.35 -10.03
C PHE A 201 13.32 0.21 -10.10
N ASN A 202 13.93 0.25 -11.29
CA ASN A 202 15.38 0.30 -11.41
C ASN A 202 15.98 1.50 -10.68
N ASN A 203 15.44 2.69 -10.91
CA ASN A 203 15.92 3.91 -10.29
C ASN A 203 15.69 3.87 -8.76
N TYR A 204 14.49 3.51 -8.34
CA TYR A 204 14.16 3.48 -6.93
C TYR A 204 14.98 2.45 -6.14
N LEU A 205 15.12 1.23 -6.65
CA LEU A 205 15.92 0.18 -6.02
C LEU A 205 17.41 0.49 -5.98
N ASN A 206 17.95 1.24 -6.95
CA ASN A 206 19.33 1.75 -6.89
C ASN A 206 19.56 2.67 -5.68
N GLU A 207 18.54 3.44 -5.29
CA GLU A 207 18.60 4.31 -4.11
C GLU A 207 18.42 3.54 -2.79
N VAL A 208 17.44 2.63 -2.72
CA VAL A 208 16.97 2.09 -1.43
C VAL A 208 17.11 0.57 -1.27
N GLY A 209 17.29 -0.20 -2.35
CA GLY A 209 17.13 -1.65 -2.35
C GLY A 209 18.00 -2.39 -1.34
N LYS A 210 19.22 -1.92 -1.06
CA LYS A 210 20.12 -2.53 -0.06
C LYS A 210 19.79 -2.19 1.39
N TYR A 211 18.89 -1.23 1.63
CA TYR A 211 18.55 -0.74 2.97
C TYR A 211 17.18 -1.20 3.42
N THR A 212 16.29 -1.54 2.50
CA THR A 212 14.88 -1.84 2.76
C THR A 212 14.60 -3.32 2.80
N VAL A 213 13.61 -3.74 3.59
CA VAL A 213 13.20 -5.14 3.73
C VAL A 213 12.09 -5.50 2.74
N ALA A 214 11.30 -4.53 2.34
CA ALA A 214 10.21 -4.69 1.39
C ALA A 214 9.98 -3.42 0.57
N ILE A 215 9.31 -3.59 -0.58
CA ILE A 215 8.87 -2.52 -1.48
C ILE A 215 7.40 -2.68 -1.80
N GLY A 216 6.67 -1.56 -1.88
CA GLY A 216 5.25 -1.53 -2.21
C GLY A 216 4.97 -1.59 -3.72
N TYR A 217 3.99 -2.40 -4.09
CA TYR A 217 3.35 -2.44 -5.39
C TYR A 217 1.83 -2.49 -5.21
N ALA A 218 1.07 -1.60 -5.82
CA ALA A 218 -0.37 -1.51 -5.65
C ALA A 218 -1.10 -1.84 -6.95
N ASP A 219 -2.07 -2.75 -6.88
CA ASP A 219 -2.99 -3.02 -7.99
C ASP A 219 -4.31 -3.58 -7.44
N ASP A 220 -5.36 -2.74 -7.39
CA ASP A 220 -6.64 -3.09 -6.76
C ASP A 220 -7.46 -4.04 -7.63
N LEU A 221 -7.42 -5.32 -7.30
CA LEU A 221 -8.04 -6.42 -8.06
C LEU A 221 -9.34 -6.95 -7.42
N GLY A 222 -9.73 -6.46 -6.25
CA GLY A 222 -10.89 -6.95 -5.52
C GLY A 222 -12.02 -5.93 -5.36
N MET A 223 -13.23 -6.46 -5.19
CA MET A 223 -14.43 -5.77 -4.69
C MET A 223 -14.77 -6.33 -3.31
N GLN A 224 -15.85 -5.89 -2.68
CA GLN A 224 -16.23 -6.39 -1.35
C GLN A 224 -16.59 -7.89 -1.36
N ASP A 225 -17.19 -8.37 -2.42
CA ASP A 225 -17.76 -9.72 -2.52
C ASP A 225 -17.05 -10.67 -3.50
N ARG A 226 -16.19 -10.12 -4.39
CA ARG A 226 -15.49 -10.88 -5.44
C ARG A 226 -14.32 -10.12 -6.02
N PRO A 227 -13.44 -10.77 -6.83
CA PRO A 227 -12.46 -10.04 -7.64
C PRO A 227 -13.12 -9.16 -8.71
N GLN A 228 -12.39 -8.14 -9.17
CA GLN A 228 -12.79 -7.24 -10.27
C GLN A 228 -12.98 -7.97 -11.61
N MET A 229 -12.33 -9.12 -11.76
CA MET A 229 -12.40 -9.97 -12.95
C MET A 229 -12.31 -11.44 -12.57
N SER A 230 -12.67 -12.35 -13.50
CA SER A 230 -12.50 -13.78 -13.24
C SER A 230 -11.03 -14.17 -13.14
N PRO A 231 -10.68 -15.25 -12.40
CA PRO A 231 -9.31 -15.76 -12.36
C PRO A 231 -8.75 -16.11 -13.75
N GLU A 232 -9.59 -16.56 -14.69
CA GLU A 232 -9.22 -16.84 -16.07
C GLU A 232 -8.80 -15.55 -16.81
N THR A 233 -9.55 -14.48 -16.64
CA THR A 233 -9.22 -13.16 -17.23
C THR A 233 -7.93 -12.61 -16.62
N TYR A 234 -7.77 -12.69 -15.30
CA TYR A 234 -6.53 -12.30 -14.62
C TYR A 234 -5.32 -13.07 -15.19
N ARG A 235 -5.40 -14.40 -15.27
CA ARG A 235 -4.32 -15.24 -15.83
C ARG A 235 -3.97 -14.92 -17.28
N ALA A 236 -4.99 -14.58 -18.08
CA ALA A 236 -4.80 -14.30 -19.48
C ALA A 236 -4.24 -12.90 -19.76
N VAL A 237 -4.59 -11.89 -18.94
CA VAL A 237 -4.34 -10.49 -19.28
C VAL A 237 -3.37 -9.80 -18.30
N ILE A 238 -3.54 -9.97 -16.98
CA ILE A 238 -2.78 -9.20 -15.97
C ILE A 238 -1.58 -9.99 -15.44
N LYS A 239 -1.78 -11.26 -15.04
CA LYS A 239 -0.76 -12.11 -14.44
C LYS A 239 0.58 -12.15 -15.20
N PRO A 240 0.61 -12.22 -16.55
CA PRO A 240 1.88 -12.21 -17.29
C PRO A 240 2.71 -10.96 -17.04
N TYR A 241 2.06 -9.81 -16.84
CA TYR A 241 2.72 -8.54 -16.58
C TYR A 241 3.16 -8.42 -15.13
N HIS A 242 2.34 -8.85 -14.16
CA HIS A 242 2.78 -8.97 -12.78
C HIS A 242 4.01 -9.86 -12.66
N LYS A 243 4.02 -11.02 -13.32
CA LYS A 243 5.19 -11.93 -13.30
C LYS A 243 6.45 -11.28 -13.88
N LYS A 244 6.33 -10.52 -14.97
CA LYS A 244 7.46 -9.80 -15.57
C LYS A 244 8.03 -8.73 -14.63
N ILE A 245 7.17 -7.92 -14.01
CA ILE A 245 7.64 -6.83 -13.14
C ILE A 245 8.15 -7.35 -11.80
N PHE A 246 7.50 -8.35 -11.18
CA PHE A 246 7.93 -8.93 -9.91
C PHE A 246 9.26 -9.68 -10.08
N SER A 247 9.42 -10.47 -11.16
CA SER A 247 10.72 -11.06 -11.49
C SER A 247 11.81 -10.02 -11.66
N PHE A 248 11.53 -8.91 -12.36
CA PHE A 248 12.48 -7.82 -12.52
C PHE A 248 12.91 -7.19 -11.18
N ILE A 249 11.97 -6.96 -10.25
CA ILE A 249 12.27 -6.42 -8.91
C ILE A 249 13.15 -7.40 -8.14
N HIS A 250 12.82 -8.70 -8.11
CA HIS A 250 13.58 -9.74 -7.42
C HIS A 250 14.98 -9.96 -8.02
N GLU A 251 15.14 -9.79 -9.34
CA GLU A 251 16.46 -9.85 -9.99
C GLU A 251 17.36 -8.66 -9.60
N LYS A 252 16.76 -7.53 -9.22
CA LYS A 252 17.48 -6.31 -8.86
C LYS A 252 17.83 -6.19 -7.38
N SER A 253 17.06 -6.83 -6.49
CA SER A 253 17.22 -6.68 -5.05
C SER A 253 16.58 -7.84 -4.30
N ASP A 254 17.09 -8.12 -3.08
CA ASP A 254 16.51 -9.12 -2.16
C ASP A 254 15.26 -8.62 -1.40
N VAL A 255 14.71 -7.46 -1.77
CA VAL A 255 13.51 -6.92 -1.13
C VAL A 255 12.30 -7.80 -1.37
N LYS A 256 11.42 -7.91 -0.37
CA LYS A 256 10.12 -8.55 -0.53
C LYS A 256 9.16 -7.60 -1.24
N ILE A 257 8.31 -8.13 -2.11
CA ILE A 257 7.27 -7.34 -2.78
C ILE A 257 6.00 -7.39 -1.92
N MET A 258 5.57 -6.23 -1.39
CA MET A 258 4.26 -6.09 -0.77
C MET A 258 3.25 -5.68 -1.83
N LEU A 259 2.40 -6.61 -2.23
CA LEU A 259 1.28 -6.33 -3.10
C LEU A 259 0.11 -5.79 -2.27
N HIS A 260 -0.23 -4.52 -2.50
CA HIS A 260 -1.47 -3.92 -2.03
C HIS A 260 -2.58 -4.18 -3.03
N SER A 261 -3.67 -4.77 -2.57
CA SER A 261 -4.87 -4.99 -3.37
C SER A 261 -6.08 -5.09 -2.44
N CYS A 262 -6.94 -4.07 -2.46
CA CYS A 262 -8.17 -4.06 -1.69
C CYS A 262 -9.16 -5.13 -2.13
N GLY A 263 -10.06 -5.54 -1.21
CA GLY A 263 -11.21 -6.38 -1.50
C GLY A 263 -10.97 -7.88 -1.44
N ALA A 264 -11.91 -8.62 -2.02
CA ALA A 264 -11.99 -10.07 -2.01
C ALA A 264 -11.06 -10.68 -3.07
N ILE A 265 -9.75 -10.70 -2.81
CA ILE A 265 -8.73 -11.22 -3.73
C ILE A 265 -8.38 -12.69 -3.48
N GLU A 266 -8.99 -13.35 -2.50
CA GLU A 266 -8.67 -14.74 -2.17
C GLU A 266 -8.70 -15.68 -3.39
N PRO A 267 -9.66 -15.58 -4.34
CA PRO A 267 -9.66 -16.41 -5.54
C PRO A 267 -8.48 -16.20 -6.48
N LEU A 268 -7.75 -15.09 -6.35
CA LEU A 268 -6.55 -14.75 -7.13
C LEU A 268 -5.25 -15.04 -6.38
N MET A 269 -5.28 -15.32 -5.08
CA MET A 269 -4.10 -15.40 -4.22
C MET A 269 -3.05 -16.40 -4.71
N GLU A 270 -3.47 -17.60 -5.15
CA GLU A 270 -2.52 -18.60 -5.70
C GLU A 270 -1.78 -18.06 -6.93
N ASP A 271 -2.49 -17.35 -7.80
CA ASP A 271 -1.92 -16.77 -9.01
C ASP A 271 -1.02 -15.57 -8.69
N LEU A 272 -1.34 -14.79 -7.67
CA LEU A 272 -0.54 -13.65 -7.20
C LEU A 272 0.76 -14.11 -6.54
N ILE A 273 0.71 -15.18 -5.74
CA ILE A 273 1.90 -15.85 -5.17
C ILE A 273 2.78 -16.40 -6.29
N ASP A 274 2.21 -17.12 -7.28
CA ASP A 274 2.97 -17.65 -8.42
C ASP A 274 3.56 -16.54 -9.31
N ALA A 275 2.94 -15.36 -9.34
CA ALA A 275 3.49 -14.20 -10.03
C ALA A 275 4.69 -13.58 -9.31
N GLY A 276 4.89 -13.87 -8.01
CA GLY A 276 6.02 -13.39 -7.21
C GLY A 276 5.67 -12.39 -6.12
N GLY A 277 4.38 -12.23 -5.76
CA GLY A 277 3.98 -11.46 -4.59
C GLY A 277 4.38 -12.16 -3.28
N ASP A 278 5.11 -11.50 -2.41
CA ASP A 278 5.62 -12.06 -1.14
C ASP A 278 4.72 -11.74 0.05
N ILE A 279 4.22 -10.49 0.10
CA ILE A 279 3.45 -9.93 1.20
C ILE A 279 2.15 -9.39 0.65
N PHE A 280 1.02 -9.66 1.32
CA PHE A 280 -0.29 -9.19 0.89
C PHE A 280 -0.86 -8.16 1.88
N ASN A 281 -1.28 -7.02 1.36
CA ASN A 281 -1.89 -5.91 2.07
C ASN A 281 -3.05 -5.35 1.21
N PRO A 282 -4.18 -4.93 1.82
CA PRO A 282 -4.56 -5.23 3.18
C PRO A 282 -5.06 -6.67 3.34
N LEU A 283 -5.14 -7.12 4.59
CA LEU A 283 -6.14 -8.10 4.94
C LEU A 283 -7.46 -7.35 5.12
N GLN A 284 -8.24 -7.19 4.06
CA GLN A 284 -9.56 -6.57 4.18
C GLN A 284 -10.53 -7.58 4.77
N THR A 285 -10.49 -7.73 6.09
CA THR A 285 -11.08 -8.85 6.85
C THR A 285 -12.58 -9.04 6.66
N ARG A 286 -13.28 -8.02 6.17
CA ARG A 286 -14.72 -8.08 5.86
C ARG A 286 -15.03 -8.43 4.41
N ALA A 287 -14.05 -8.46 3.54
CA ALA A 287 -14.24 -8.91 2.18
C ALA A 287 -14.42 -10.43 2.12
N ALA A 288 -15.16 -10.91 1.14
CA ALA A 288 -15.45 -12.34 1.00
C ALA A 288 -14.17 -13.17 0.86
N GLY A 289 -14.04 -14.21 1.68
CA GLY A 289 -12.88 -15.11 1.68
C GLY A 289 -11.64 -14.58 2.38
N MET A 290 -11.63 -13.32 2.87
CA MET A 290 -10.46 -12.63 3.42
C MET A 290 -10.36 -12.70 4.94
N SER A 291 -11.09 -13.59 5.62
CA SER A 291 -10.94 -13.72 7.08
C SER A 291 -9.53 -14.20 7.44
N PRO A 292 -8.92 -13.65 8.50
CA PRO A 292 -7.57 -14.04 8.96
C PRO A 292 -7.44 -15.54 9.17
N GLU A 293 -8.46 -16.18 9.74
CA GLU A 293 -8.49 -17.61 10.01
C GLU A 293 -8.42 -18.44 8.71
N ALA A 294 -9.23 -18.09 7.70
CA ALA A 294 -9.26 -18.78 6.41
C ALA A 294 -7.93 -18.60 5.66
N LEU A 295 -7.39 -17.38 5.64
CA LEU A 295 -6.11 -17.09 4.98
C LEU A 295 -4.96 -17.81 5.66
N MET A 296 -4.89 -17.82 7.00
CA MET A 296 -3.84 -18.52 7.72
C MET A 296 -3.95 -20.03 7.60
N GLN A 297 -5.16 -20.59 7.50
CA GLN A 297 -5.36 -22.01 7.23
C GLN A 297 -4.79 -22.41 5.85
N LYS A 298 -4.91 -21.54 4.86
CA LYS A 298 -4.58 -21.83 3.46
C LYS A 298 -3.14 -21.43 3.06
N TYR A 299 -2.67 -20.30 3.59
CA TYR A 299 -1.45 -19.65 3.09
C TYR A 299 -0.31 -19.52 4.12
N ARG A 300 -0.47 -20.03 5.35
CA ARG A 300 0.61 -20.00 6.37
C ARG A 300 1.90 -20.60 5.83
N GLY A 301 3.01 -19.85 5.94
CA GLY A 301 4.32 -20.26 5.43
C GLY A 301 4.51 -20.15 3.91
N ARG A 302 3.50 -19.59 3.19
CA ARG A 302 3.54 -19.40 1.73
C ARG A 302 3.37 -17.95 1.32
N ALA A 303 2.60 -17.18 2.08
CA ALA A 303 2.40 -15.76 1.91
C ALA A 303 2.52 -15.05 3.25
N ALA A 304 3.19 -13.91 3.27
CA ALA A 304 3.18 -13.02 4.41
C ALA A 304 2.02 -12.01 4.28
N PHE A 305 1.58 -11.48 5.42
CA PHE A 305 0.49 -10.54 5.48
C PHE A 305 0.88 -9.29 6.27
N TRP A 306 0.39 -8.14 5.83
CA TRP A 306 0.70 -6.85 6.47
C TRP A 306 -0.57 -6.04 6.69
N GLY A 307 -0.77 -5.52 7.91
CA GLY A 307 -1.95 -4.77 8.28
C GLY A 307 -3.15 -5.67 8.65
N GLY A 308 -4.35 -5.23 8.32
CA GLY A 308 -5.57 -6.02 8.42
C GLY A 308 -6.41 -5.80 9.67
N PHE A 309 -6.07 -4.83 10.54
CA PHE A 309 -7.04 -4.41 11.54
C PHE A 309 -8.25 -3.76 10.84
N ASP A 310 -9.47 -4.11 11.25
CA ASP A 310 -10.72 -3.69 10.58
C ASP A 310 -10.90 -2.16 10.66
N GLU A 311 -10.57 -1.46 9.57
CA GLU A 311 -10.74 -0.01 9.42
C GLU A 311 -12.13 0.39 8.88
N GLN A 312 -12.96 -0.57 8.51
CA GLN A 312 -14.31 -0.28 8.00
C GLN A 312 -15.35 -0.16 9.11
N HIS A 313 -15.17 -0.87 10.22
CA HIS A 313 -16.16 -0.90 11.30
C HIS A 313 -15.54 -0.83 12.70
N VAL A 314 -14.58 -1.72 13.03
CA VAL A 314 -14.09 -1.81 14.40
C VAL A 314 -13.25 -0.61 14.78
N LEU A 315 -12.32 -0.19 13.93
CA LEU A 315 -11.44 0.94 14.25
C LEU A 315 -12.22 2.27 14.32
N PRO A 316 -13.09 2.64 13.35
CA PRO A 316 -13.80 3.91 13.41
C PRO A 316 -14.95 3.93 14.44
N TYR A 317 -15.69 2.83 14.62
CA TYR A 317 -16.96 2.83 15.31
C TYR A 317 -17.03 1.90 16.53
N GLY A 318 -15.99 1.07 16.76
CA GLY A 318 -15.95 0.12 17.88
C GLY A 318 -15.73 0.82 19.22
N THR A 319 -16.16 0.17 20.30
CA THR A 319 -15.78 0.51 21.65
C THR A 319 -14.33 0.11 21.91
N LYS A 320 -13.72 0.65 22.97
CA LYS A 320 -12.37 0.28 23.38
C LYS A 320 -12.23 -1.23 23.61
N GLU A 321 -13.24 -1.84 24.21
CA GLU A 321 -13.30 -3.28 24.51
C GLU A 321 -13.34 -4.10 23.22
N GLU A 322 -14.13 -3.70 22.22
CA GLU A 322 -14.19 -4.35 20.90
C GLU A 322 -12.87 -4.25 20.16
N ILE A 323 -12.21 -3.09 20.21
CA ILE A 323 -10.88 -2.88 19.63
C ILE A 323 -9.83 -3.78 20.30
N GLU A 324 -9.85 -3.90 21.63
CA GLU A 324 -8.94 -4.77 22.37
C GLU A 324 -9.18 -6.25 22.01
N VAL A 325 -10.45 -6.69 21.94
CA VAL A 325 -10.81 -8.05 21.55
C VAL A 325 -10.33 -8.37 20.14
N GLU A 326 -10.56 -7.46 19.19
CA GLU A 326 -10.15 -7.66 17.79
C GLU A 326 -8.61 -7.67 17.67
N THR A 327 -7.91 -6.76 18.34
CA THR A 327 -6.43 -6.74 18.38
C THR A 327 -5.89 -8.08 18.88
N LYS A 328 -6.43 -8.57 19.99
CA LYS A 328 -6.04 -9.86 20.57
C LYS A 328 -6.33 -11.03 19.63
N ARG A 329 -7.49 -11.02 18.95
CA ARG A 329 -7.85 -12.01 17.96
C ARG A 329 -6.83 -12.04 16.81
N MET A 330 -6.53 -10.88 16.23
CA MET A 330 -5.56 -10.76 15.13
C MET A 330 -4.18 -11.27 15.55
N MET A 331 -3.66 -10.88 16.72
CA MET A 331 -2.37 -11.33 17.25
C MET A 331 -2.31 -12.85 17.42
N ASN A 332 -3.40 -13.47 17.92
CA ASN A 332 -3.46 -14.91 18.14
C ASN A 332 -3.59 -15.72 16.84
N VAL A 333 -4.40 -15.25 15.89
CA VAL A 333 -4.67 -15.95 14.63
C VAL A 333 -3.46 -15.86 13.71
N MET A 334 -2.93 -14.65 13.51
CA MET A 334 -1.83 -14.40 12.59
C MET A 334 -0.50 -14.87 13.13
N GLY A 335 -0.25 -14.67 14.44
CA GLY A 335 0.96 -15.14 15.11
C GLY A 335 2.20 -14.31 14.74
N ARG A 336 3.37 -14.87 15.06
CA ARG A 336 4.67 -14.18 14.96
C ARG A 336 5.47 -14.54 13.71
N THR A 337 4.86 -15.27 12.77
CA THR A 337 5.47 -15.73 11.53
C THR A 337 4.61 -15.32 10.33
N GLY A 338 5.20 -14.67 9.33
CA GLY A 338 4.48 -14.23 8.14
C GLY A 338 3.49 -13.07 8.37
N TYR A 339 3.67 -12.28 9.44
CA TYR A 339 2.72 -11.22 9.75
C TYR A 339 3.37 -9.96 10.33
N VAL A 340 2.88 -8.80 9.90
CA VAL A 340 3.14 -7.48 10.49
C VAL A 340 1.79 -6.82 10.81
N PHE A 341 1.54 -6.52 12.08
CA PHE A 341 0.30 -5.90 12.53
C PHE A 341 0.26 -4.42 12.19
N GLY A 342 -0.89 -3.94 11.75
CA GLY A 342 -1.19 -2.54 11.47
C GLY A 342 -2.64 -2.37 11.03
N PRO A 343 -3.06 -1.15 10.68
CA PRO A 343 -4.39 -0.91 10.12
C PRO A 343 -4.54 -1.62 8.77
N GLY A 344 -5.77 -1.91 8.38
CA GLY A 344 -6.06 -2.51 7.08
C GLY A 344 -5.79 -1.54 5.93
N HIS A 345 -6.06 -0.27 6.13
CA HIS A 345 -5.78 0.81 5.18
C HIS A 345 -5.38 2.09 5.94
N ASN A 346 -5.06 3.19 5.24
CA ASN A 346 -4.79 4.48 5.89
C ASN A 346 -5.97 4.89 6.78
N ILE A 347 -5.64 5.32 8.00
CA ILE A 347 -6.64 5.68 9.02
C ILE A 347 -7.35 6.98 8.59
N GLN A 348 -8.66 6.89 8.41
CA GLN A 348 -9.50 7.98 7.92
C GLN A 348 -9.91 8.96 9.03
N GLU A 349 -10.40 10.13 8.62
CA GLU A 349 -10.78 11.22 9.51
C GLU A 349 -11.96 10.93 10.46
N ASP A 350 -12.77 9.90 10.17
CA ASP A 350 -13.88 9.46 11.02
C ASP A 350 -13.43 8.62 12.22
N THR A 351 -12.17 8.17 12.23
CA THR A 351 -11.59 7.41 13.34
C THR A 351 -11.19 8.34 14.48
N SER A 352 -11.69 8.05 15.69
CA SER A 352 -11.34 8.83 16.88
C SER A 352 -9.89 8.59 17.33
N PRO A 353 -9.20 9.61 17.88
CA PRO A 353 -7.90 9.44 18.51
C PRO A 353 -7.85 8.34 19.58
N GLU A 354 -8.93 8.22 20.36
CA GLU A 354 -9.08 7.22 21.42
C GLU A 354 -9.01 5.80 20.86
N ASN A 355 -9.64 5.56 19.72
CA ASN A 355 -9.68 4.25 19.07
C ASN A 355 -8.31 3.89 18.48
N ILE A 356 -7.63 4.85 17.85
CA ILE A 356 -6.24 4.65 17.35
C ILE A 356 -5.33 4.26 18.53
N ILE A 357 -5.41 5.00 19.64
CA ILE A 357 -4.62 4.73 20.84
C ILE A 357 -4.97 3.34 21.39
N ALA A 358 -6.25 3.00 21.52
CA ALA A 358 -6.70 1.71 22.04
C ALA A 358 -6.13 0.54 21.25
N MET A 359 -6.13 0.61 19.90
CA MET A 359 -5.58 -0.43 19.02
C MET A 359 -4.07 -0.65 19.29
N TYR A 360 -3.27 0.40 19.33
CA TYR A 360 -1.82 0.25 19.52
C TYR A 360 -1.42 -0.05 20.97
N GLU A 361 -2.17 0.43 21.97
CA GLU A 361 -1.93 0.03 23.37
C GLU A 361 -2.28 -1.47 23.56
N ALA A 362 -3.38 -1.95 22.99
CA ALA A 362 -3.70 -3.38 22.97
C ALA A 362 -2.60 -4.19 22.23
N ALA A 363 -2.13 -3.68 21.09
CA ALA A 363 -1.04 -4.33 20.35
C ALA A 363 0.22 -4.48 21.20
N LYS A 364 0.60 -3.51 22.03
CA LYS A 364 1.75 -3.63 22.95
C LYS A 364 1.58 -4.73 23.99
N VAL A 365 0.35 -5.03 24.40
CA VAL A 365 0.04 -6.07 25.40
C VAL A 365 0.04 -7.46 24.77
N TYR A 366 -0.52 -7.62 23.59
CA TYR A 366 -0.80 -8.93 22.99
C TYR A 366 0.20 -9.38 21.91
N ARG A 367 1.11 -8.51 21.45
CA ARG A 367 2.11 -8.83 20.42
C ARG A 367 3.20 -9.82 20.82
#